data_5bffcfc87254bee5076861f3a068d866
#
_entry.id   5bffcfc87254bee5076861f3a068d866
#
_cell.length_a   1.000
_cell.length_b   1.000
_cell.length_c   1.000
_cell.angle_alpha   90.00
_cell.angle_beta   90.00
_cell.angle_gamma   90.00
#
_symmetry.space_group_name_H-M   'P 1'
#
loop_
_entity.id
_entity.type
_entity.pdbx_description
1 polymer ?
#
loop_
_entity_poly.entity_id
_entity_poly.type
_entity_poly.pdbx_seq_one_letter_code
_entity_poly.pdbx_strand_id
1 'polypeptide(L)'
;EIRHLLKEGDNVLTVEMHSTLNAMDKIDTTGYYAIFNEKRMFVRKAQCHFGWDWAPKICAYGIWNDVYVECGSKQKINDVYVVADDKGNAAFFVELNYNINSTYDTLGVMVKGSYEEKLGDKLHFYVSEEPFGEVVTKKTAEVVGKKNFACFVNKSARLWWPTGYGEQPLYNYRVELERDGKMISVKNGRFAYRSVNLVEEPKGDTLYG
;
A
#
# COMPACT_ATOMS: atom_id res chain seq x y z
N GLU A 1 -2.32 -6.80 18.57
CA GLU A 1 -1.47 -7.98 18.80
C GLU A 1 -2.29 -9.06 19.51
N ILE A 2 -2.35 -10.28 18.94
CA ILE A 2 -3.20 -11.38 19.45
C ILE A 2 -2.39 -12.56 19.95
N ARG A 3 -1.07 -12.43 20.12
CA ARG A 3 -0.17 -13.52 20.54
C ARG A 3 -0.66 -14.24 21.80
N HIS A 4 -1.19 -13.49 22.78
CA HIS A 4 -1.69 -14.00 24.04
C HIS A 4 -2.99 -14.82 23.91
N LEU A 5 -3.68 -14.74 22.77
CA LEU A 5 -4.90 -15.49 22.45
C LEU A 5 -4.62 -16.76 21.66
N LEU A 6 -3.42 -16.87 21.07
CA LEU A 6 -3.05 -18.01 20.26
C LEU A 6 -2.54 -19.15 21.13
N LYS A 7 -2.90 -20.37 20.78
CA LYS A 7 -2.45 -21.61 21.37
C LYS A 7 -1.75 -22.48 20.33
N GLU A 8 -0.97 -23.44 20.77
CA GLU A 8 -0.39 -24.45 19.91
C GLU A 8 -1.50 -25.33 19.29
N GLY A 9 -1.36 -25.66 18.00
CA GLY A 9 -2.35 -26.38 17.22
C GLY A 9 -3.43 -25.48 16.63
N ASP A 10 -4.65 -25.99 16.53
CA ASP A 10 -5.75 -25.29 15.86
C ASP A 10 -6.27 -24.11 16.67
N ASN A 11 -6.43 -22.99 15.98
CA ASN A 11 -7.04 -21.76 16.49
C ASN A 11 -8.27 -21.43 15.67
N VAL A 12 -9.33 -21.00 16.33
CA VAL A 12 -10.60 -20.63 15.69
C VAL A 12 -10.79 -19.13 15.82
N LEU A 13 -10.97 -18.46 14.66
CA LEU A 13 -11.38 -17.07 14.59
C LEU A 13 -12.85 -17.00 14.23
N THR A 14 -13.65 -16.43 15.14
CA THR A 14 -15.08 -16.17 14.88
C THR A 14 -15.27 -14.69 14.56
N VAL A 15 -15.93 -14.40 13.45
CA VAL A 15 -16.28 -13.04 13.04
C VAL A 15 -17.80 -12.93 12.99
N GLU A 16 -18.38 -12.10 13.85
CA GLU A 16 -19.80 -11.80 13.83
C GLU A 16 -20.06 -10.48 13.10
N MET A 17 -20.87 -10.55 12.05
CA MET A 17 -21.22 -9.38 11.24
C MET A 17 -22.63 -8.91 11.57
N HIS A 18 -22.74 -7.72 12.10
CA HIS A 18 -24.02 -7.10 12.39
C HIS A 18 -24.57 -6.32 11.21
N SER A 19 -25.91 -6.27 11.11
CA SER A 19 -26.59 -5.52 10.05
C SER A 19 -26.26 -4.04 10.13
N THR A 20 -25.71 -3.50 9.04
CA THR A 20 -25.44 -2.07 8.90
C THR A 20 -26.73 -1.25 8.97
N LEU A 21 -27.83 -1.76 8.40
CA LEU A 21 -29.13 -1.06 8.45
C LEU A 21 -29.64 -0.95 9.87
N ASN A 22 -29.58 -2.03 10.66
CA ASN A 22 -30.00 -2.00 12.07
C ASN A 22 -29.10 -1.07 12.92
N ALA A 23 -27.83 -0.95 12.57
CA ALA A 23 -26.93 -0.01 13.23
C ALA A 23 -27.30 1.44 12.90
N MET A 24 -27.62 1.73 11.62
CA MET A 24 -28.07 3.05 11.19
C MET A 24 -29.35 3.50 11.88
N ASP A 25 -30.29 2.61 12.11
CA ASP A 25 -31.59 2.94 12.73
C ASP A 25 -31.44 3.50 14.15
N LYS A 26 -30.35 3.15 14.82
CA LYS A 26 -30.04 3.61 16.19
C LYS A 26 -29.33 4.97 16.25
N ILE A 27 -28.95 5.54 15.11
CA ILE A 27 -28.21 6.81 15.04
C ILE A 27 -29.21 7.98 15.13
N ASP A 28 -28.95 8.90 16.05
CA ASP A 28 -29.63 10.19 16.05
C ASP A 28 -29.04 11.10 14.98
N THR A 29 -29.86 11.53 14.04
CA THR A 29 -29.49 12.40 12.92
C THR A 29 -30.03 13.82 13.08
N THR A 30 -30.49 14.19 14.25
CA THR A 30 -31.00 15.52 14.51
C THR A 30 -29.93 16.59 14.23
N GLY A 31 -30.27 17.56 13.41
CA GLY A 31 -29.35 18.64 13.01
C GLY A 31 -28.46 18.31 11.81
N TYR A 32 -28.56 17.12 11.24
CA TYR A 32 -27.87 16.73 10.02
C TYR A 32 -28.83 16.60 8.84
N TYR A 33 -28.36 17.00 7.67
CA TYR A 33 -29.11 16.91 6.43
C TYR A 33 -28.32 16.19 5.35
N ALA A 34 -28.97 15.28 4.66
CA ALA A 34 -28.45 14.64 3.44
C ALA A 34 -29.58 14.49 2.41
N ILE A 35 -29.22 14.61 1.12
CA ILE A 35 -30.18 14.64 0.03
C ILE A 35 -30.98 13.33 -0.11
N PHE A 36 -30.32 12.19 0.11
CA PHE A 36 -30.94 10.88 -0.14
C PHE A 36 -31.31 10.11 1.12
N ASN A 37 -30.39 10.06 2.09
CA ASN A 37 -30.57 9.34 3.35
C ASN A 37 -29.55 9.82 4.35
N GLU A 38 -30.00 10.56 5.37
CA GLU A 38 -29.14 11.17 6.37
C GLU A 38 -28.30 10.13 7.12
N LYS A 39 -28.88 8.96 7.42
CA LYS A 39 -28.23 7.94 8.25
C LYS A 39 -27.05 7.26 7.59
N ARG A 40 -27.04 7.12 6.26
CA ARG A 40 -25.94 6.47 5.52
C ARG A 40 -24.61 7.19 5.65
N MET A 41 -24.60 8.48 6.00
CA MET A 41 -23.39 9.26 6.20
C MET A 41 -22.60 8.83 7.44
N PHE A 42 -23.23 8.17 8.39
CA PHE A 42 -22.63 7.78 9.67
C PHE A 42 -22.10 6.36 9.69
N VAL A 43 -22.13 5.65 8.56
CA VAL A 43 -21.60 4.30 8.44
C VAL A 43 -20.43 4.26 7.47
N ARG A 44 -19.47 3.36 7.73
CA ARG A 44 -18.23 3.23 6.94
C ARG A 44 -18.42 2.44 5.64
N LYS A 45 -19.58 2.50 5.06
CA LYS A 45 -19.89 1.83 3.81
C LYS A 45 -20.02 2.85 2.68
N ALA A 46 -19.61 2.49 1.47
CA ALA A 46 -19.77 3.37 0.32
C ALA A 46 -21.24 3.77 0.16
N GLN A 47 -21.52 5.04 0.00
CA GLN A 47 -22.89 5.56 0.02
C GLN A 47 -23.77 5.01 -1.13
N CYS A 48 -23.17 4.66 -2.28
CA CYS A 48 -23.86 4.05 -3.39
C CYS A 48 -24.49 2.69 -3.06
N HIS A 49 -24.04 1.98 -2.01
CA HIS A 49 -24.68 0.74 -1.54
C HIS A 49 -26.09 0.96 -0.98
N PHE A 50 -26.42 2.19 -0.61
CA PHE A 50 -27.77 2.55 -0.12
C PHE A 50 -28.70 3.04 -1.23
N GLY A 51 -28.30 2.90 -2.49
CA GLY A 51 -29.00 3.27 -3.70
C GLY A 51 -28.43 4.51 -4.37
N TRP A 52 -28.40 4.48 -5.67
CA TRP A 52 -28.01 5.57 -6.55
C TRP A 52 -28.81 5.45 -7.86
N ASP A 53 -28.73 6.45 -8.75
CA ASP A 53 -29.44 6.43 -10.03
C ASP A 53 -29.05 5.27 -10.95
N TRP A 54 -27.83 4.75 -10.81
CA TRP A 54 -27.29 3.62 -11.56
C TRP A 54 -27.17 2.32 -10.74
N ALA A 55 -27.44 2.35 -9.43
CA ALA A 55 -27.23 1.22 -8.54
C ALA A 55 -28.46 0.90 -7.68
N PRO A 56 -28.85 -0.38 -7.58
CA PRO A 56 -29.91 -0.80 -6.67
C PRO A 56 -29.50 -0.62 -5.20
N LYS A 57 -30.48 -0.59 -4.30
CA LYS A 57 -30.25 -0.55 -2.86
C LYS A 57 -29.84 -1.94 -2.34
N ILE A 58 -28.56 -2.26 -2.45
CA ILE A 58 -28.01 -3.52 -1.97
C ILE A 58 -26.88 -3.21 -0.98
N CYS A 59 -27.22 -3.22 0.30
CA CYS A 59 -26.27 -3.03 1.39
C CYS A 59 -25.60 -4.37 1.76
N ALA A 60 -24.81 -4.91 0.84
CA ALA A 60 -24.05 -6.14 1.07
C ALA A 60 -22.96 -5.94 2.10
N TYR A 61 -22.65 -6.97 2.87
CA TYR A 61 -21.52 -7.00 3.79
C TYR A 61 -20.89 -8.38 3.81
N GLY A 62 -19.62 -8.43 4.15
CA GLY A 62 -18.84 -9.67 4.15
C GLY A 62 -17.34 -9.39 4.18
N ILE A 63 -16.57 -10.43 4.39
CA ILE A 63 -15.13 -10.45 4.20
C ILE A 63 -14.88 -10.78 2.72
N TRP A 64 -14.25 -9.88 1.98
CA TRP A 64 -14.00 -10.04 0.56
C TRP A 64 -12.51 -10.16 0.21
N ASN A 65 -11.64 -9.86 1.17
CA ASN A 65 -10.19 -10.09 1.09
C ASN A 65 -9.80 -11.25 2.01
N ASP A 66 -8.60 -11.75 1.80
CA ASP A 66 -8.02 -12.79 2.64
C ASP A 66 -7.92 -12.37 4.11
N VAL A 67 -8.11 -13.32 5.01
CA VAL A 67 -7.87 -13.16 6.44
C VAL A 67 -6.66 -14.00 6.82
N TYR A 68 -5.66 -13.37 7.41
CA TYR A 68 -4.44 -14.05 7.80
C TYR A 68 -3.91 -13.54 9.15
N VAL A 69 -3.16 -14.40 9.82
CA VAL A 69 -2.39 -14.04 11.01
C VAL A 69 -0.94 -13.87 10.58
N GLU A 70 -0.42 -12.68 10.79
CA GLU A 70 0.97 -12.36 10.48
C GLU A 70 1.83 -12.61 11.73
N CYS A 71 2.79 -13.53 11.60
CA CYS A 71 3.78 -13.81 12.62
C CYS A 71 5.15 -13.35 12.12
N GLY A 72 5.88 -12.60 12.93
CA GLY A 72 7.20 -12.13 12.52
C GLY A 72 7.84 -11.15 13.49
N SER A 73 8.95 -10.59 13.06
CA SER A 73 9.63 -9.52 13.79
C SER A 73 8.74 -8.28 13.91
N LYS A 74 8.85 -7.57 15.04
CA LYS A 74 8.25 -6.23 15.18
C LYS A 74 8.83 -5.25 14.15
N GLN A 75 10.06 -5.50 13.72
CA GLN A 75 10.75 -4.73 12.70
C GLN A 75 10.58 -5.45 11.37
N LYS A 76 9.91 -4.79 10.43
CA LYS A 76 9.59 -5.35 9.13
C LYS A 76 9.47 -4.28 8.07
N ILE A 77 9.48 -4.70 6.81
CA ILE A 77 9.07 -3.85 5.70
C ILE A 77 7.56 -3.64 5.79
N ASN A 78 7.17 -2.40 6.02
CA ASN A 78 5.76 -2.01 6.10
C ASN A 78 5.18 -1.86 4.70
N ASP A 79 5.84 -1.08 3.87
CA ASP A 79 5.40 -0.82 2.51
C ASP A 79 6.58 -0.65 1.54
N VAL A 80 6.30 -0.96 0.25
CA VAL A 80 7.20 -0.70 -0.87
C VAL A 80 6.39 -0.05 -1.97
N TYR A 81 6.71 1.20 -2.29
CA TYR A 81 6.13 1.95 -3.38
C TYR A 81 7.15 2.14 -4.49
N VAL A 82 6.75 1.84 -5.75
CA VAL A 82 7.64 1.92 -6.90
C VAL A 82 7.11 2.94 -7.90
N VAL A 83 7.97 3.87 -8.29
CA VAL A 83 7.72 4.81 -9.39
C VAL A 83 8.68 4.44 -10.52
N ALA A 84 8.13 4.15 -11.70
CA ALA A 84 8.93 3.84 -12.88
C ALA A 84 8.48 4.69 -14.08
N ASP A 85 9.43 5.03 -14.95
CA ASP A 85 9.20 5.85 -16.13
C ASP A 85 9.40 5.07 -17.45
N ASP A 86 9.16 5.73 -18.57
CA ASP A 86 9.32 5.21 -19.92
C ASP A 86 10.78 5.19 -20.41
N LYS A 87 11.73 5.69 -19.60
CA LYS A 87 13.17 5.66 -19.87
C LYS A 87 13.85 4.48 -19.19
N GLY A 88 13.08 3.63 -18.51
CA GLY A 88 13.59 2.48 -17.78
C GLY A 88 14.12 2.80 -16.38
N ASN A 89 13.85 4.00 -15.85
CA ASN A 89 14.17 4.30 -14.46
C ASN A 89 13.09 3.76 -13.54
N ALA A 90 13.51 3.20 -12.40
CA ALA A 90 12.61 2.76 -11.34
C ALA A 90 13.15 3.22 -9.97
N ALA A 91 12.32 3.92 -9.23
CA ALA A 91 12.61 4.41 -7.88
C ALA A 91 11.77 3.62 -6.87
N PHE A 92 12.44 2.99 -5.93
CA PHE A 92 11.84 2.21 -4.85
C PHE A 92 11.86 3.02 -3.56
N PHE A 93 10.70 3.23 -2.99
CA PHE A 93 10.51 3.84 -1.68
C PHE A 93 10.09 2.75 -0.71
N VAL A 94 10.91 2.50 0.31
CA VAL A 94 10.67 1.43 1.29
C VAL A 94 10.40 2.05 2.65
N GLU A 95 9.23 1.76 3.20
CA GLU A 95 8.89 2.13 4.56
C GLU A 95 9.08 0.93 5.49
N LEU A 96 9.85 1.15 6.56
CA LEU A 96 10.10 0.15 7.59
C LEU A 96 9.27 0.46 8.83
N ASN A 97 8.74 -0.58 9.46
CA ASN A 97 8.17 -0.46 10.80
C ASN A 97 9.29 -0.64 11.82
N TYR A 98 9.97 0.45 12.15
CA TYR A 98 10.94 0.50 13.23
C TYR A 98 10.31 1.12 14.47
N ASN A 99 10.53 0.48 15.61
CA ASN A 99 10.36 1.15 16.90
C ASN A 99 11.53 2.14 17.07
N ILE A 100 11.44 3.27 16.41
CA ILE A 100 12.31 4.38 16.73
C ILE A 100 11.69 5.01 17.98
N ASN A 101 12.38 4.95 19.10
CA ASN A 101 12.10 5.79 20.26
C ASN A 101 12.51 7.24 19.92
N SER A 102 11.93 7.78 18.86
CA SER A 102 12.07 9.20 18.53
C SER A 102 10.84 9.91 19.05
N THR A 103 11.00 10.67 20.10
CA THR A 103 10.07 11.72 20.49
C THR A 103 10.12 12.79 19.40
N TYR A 104 9.11 12.78 18.51
CA TYR A 104 8.82 13.96 17.71
C TYR A 104 8.12 14.96 18.64
N ASP A 105 8.53 16.22 18.59
CA ASP A 105 7.73 17.27 19.18
C ASP A 105 6.43 17.45 18.40
N THR A 106 5.49 18.19 18.98
CA THR A 106 4.16 18.48 18.39
C THR A 106 4.23 19.27 17.07
N LEU A 107 5.40 19.72 16.64
CA LEU A 107 5.65 20.46 15.40
C LEU A 107 6.33 19.60 14.31
N GLY A 108 6.58 18.31 14.56
CA GLY A 108 7.22 17.42 13.60
C GLY A 108 8.73 17.72 13.41
N VAL A 109 9.32 18.52 14.27
CA VAL A 109 10.77 18.80 14.27
C VAL A 109 11.46 17.65 15.00
N MET A 110 12.47 17.05 14.35
CA MET A 110 13.29 16.00 14.92
C MET A 110 14.07 16.57 16.11
N VAL A 111 13.56 16.37 17.33
CA VAL A 111 14.36 16.60 18.53
C VAL A 111 15.40 15.51 18.59
N LYS A 112 16.66 15.91 18.77
CA LYS A 112 17.84 15.07 18.88
C LYS A 112 17.65 14.03 20.00
N GLY A 113 16.89 12.96 19.69
CA GLY A 113 16.84 11.73 20.46
C GLY A 113 17.95 10.86 19.92
N SER A 114 18.68 10.23 20.80
CA SER A 114 19.75 9.30 20.48
C SER A 114 19.31 8.36 19.36
N TYR A 115 19.84 8.58 18.15
CA TYR A 115 19.95 7.52 17.17
C TYR A 115 20.65 6.38 17.88
N GLU A 116 20.02 5.22 18.01
CA GLU A 116 20.80 4.02 18.15
C GLU A 116 21.61 3.89 16.86
N GLU A 117 22.79 4.45 16.92
CA GLU A 117 23.82 4.33 15.89
C GLU A 117 24.08 2.86 15.65
N LYS A 118 23.94 2.44 14.42
CA LYS A 118 24.18 1.15 13.82
C LYS A 118 22.96 0.22 13.84
N LEU A 119 22.06 0.58 12.97
CA LEU A 119 21.17 -0.44 12.45
C LEU A 119 21.92 -1.33 11.47
N GLY A 120 22.95 -1.82 11.42
CA GLY A 120 23.67 -2.70 10.46
C GLY A 120 22.77 -3.52 9.50
N ASP A 121 21.52 -3.08 9.42
CA ASP A 121 20.47 -3.67 8.61
C ASP A 121 20.65 -3.27 7.14
N LYS A 122 20.37 -4.21 6.26
CA LYS A 122 20.49 -4.04 4.81
C LYS A 122 19.17 -4.32 4.13
N LEU A 123 18.91 -3.56 3.07
CA LEU A 123 17.85 -3.82 2.13
C LEU A 123 18.45 -4.41 0.86
N HIS A 124 17.98 -5.59 0.49
CA HIS A 124 18.34 -6.24 -0.76
C HIS A 124 17.16 -6.14 -1.72
N PHE A 125 17.40 -5.61 -2.89
CA PHE A 125 16.41 -5.43 -3.93
C PHE A 125 16.70 -6.38 -5.07
N TYR A 126 15.66 -7.04 -5.55
CA TYR A 126 15.71 -7.91 -6.72
C TYR A 126 14.56 -7.52 -7.64
N VAL A 127 14.88 -7.37 -8.93
CA VAL A 127 13.88 -7.09 -9.96
C VAL A 127 14.03 -8.14 -11.06
N SER A 128 12.92 -8.73 -11.48
CA SER A 128 12.84 -9.68 -12.60
C SER A 128 11.66 -9.34 -13.50
N GLU A 129 11.71 -9.72 -14.77
CA GLU A 129 10.61 -9.48 -15.72
C GLU A 129 9.42 -10.40 -15.46
N GLU A 130 9.67 -11.61 -14.96
CA GLU A 130 8.63 -12.59 -14.61
C GLU A 130 8.85 -13.15 -13.21
N PRO A 131 7.82 -13.71 -12.54
CA PRO A 131 7.92 -14.20 -11.16
C PRO A 131 9.07 -15.19 -10.93
N PHE A 132 9.44 -15.96 -11.96
CA PHE A 132 10.47 -16.99 -11.93
C PHE A 132 11.59 -16.75 -12.96
N GLY A 133 11.60 -15.55 -13.59
CA GLY A 133 12.61 -15.17 -14.57
C GLY A 133 13.94 -14.81 -13.93
N GLU A 134 14.96 -14.65 -14.77
CA GLU A 134 16.26 -14.17 -14.31
C GLU A 134 16.13 -12.80 -13.65
N VAL A 135 16.92 -12.58 -12.60
CA VAL A 135 17.00 -11.29 -11.94
C VAL A 135 17.65 -10.30 -12.89
N VAL A 136 16.88 -9.34 -13.38
CA VAL A 136 17.34 -8.28 -14.28
C VAL A 136 18.31 -7.35 -13.54
N THR A 137 18.04 -7.08 -12.26
CA THR A 137 18.92 -6.24 -11.44
C THR A 137 18.84 -6.62 -9.97
N LYS A 138 19.98 -6.47 -9.28
CA LYS A 138 20.12 -6.65 -7.85
C LYS A 138 20.85 -5.44 -7.25
N LYS A 139 20.41 -4.96 -6.11
CA LYS A 139 21.06 -3.88 -5.36
C LYS A 139 20.95 -4.13 -3.87
N THR A 140 21.97 -3.73 -3.14
CA THR A 140 21.97 -3.70 -1.67
C THR A 140 22.16 -2.27 -1.21
N ALA A 141 21.39 -1.85 -0.22
CA ALA A 141 21.50 -0.55 0.41
C ALA A 141 21.48 -0.70 1.94
N GLU A 142 22.25 0.14 2.62
CA GLU A 142 22.18 0.26 4.07
C GLU A 142 20.87 0.92 4.48
N VAL A 143 20.29 0.47 5.58
CA VAL A 143 19.11 1.10 6.18
C VAL A 143 19.52 2.40 6.86
N VAL A 144 18.90 3.50 6.44
CA VAL A 144 19.20 4.84 6.99
C VAL A 144 18.11 5.35 7.94
N GLY A 145 17.01 4.62 8.07
CA GLY A 145 15.90 5.00 8.95
C GLY A 145 14.60 4.35 8.56
N LYS A 146 13.49 4.95 8.99
CA LYS A 146 12.15 4.44 8.67
C LYS A 146 11.84 4.47 7.18
N LYS A 147 12.32 5.49 6.46
CA LYS A 147 12.13 5.63 5.02
C LYS A 147 13.46 5.46 4.30
N ASN A 148 13.49 4.58 3.33
CA ASN A 148 14.67 4.24 2.54
C ASN A 148 14.34 4.36 1.05
N PHE A 149 15.37 4.54 0.24
CA PHE A 149 15.22 4.83 -1.18
C PHE A 149 16.29 4.11 -2.00
N ALA A 150 15.91 3.54 -3.14
CA ALA A 150 16.85 2.96 -4.11
C ALA A 150 16.38 3.22 -5.55
N CYS A 151 17.32 3.59 -6.42
CA CYS A 151 17.06 3.78 -7.85
C CYS A 151 17.72 2.67 -8.67
N PHE A 152 17.05 2.31 -9.74
CA PHE A 152 17.49 1.34 -10.74
C PHE A 152 17.32 1.92 -12.14
N VAL A 153 18.15 1.45 -13.07
CA VAL A 153 18.01 1.76 -14.50
C VAL A 153 18.05 0.46 -15.27
N ASN A 154 16.98 0.16 -15.99
CA ASN A 154 16.90 -0.95 -16.94
C ASN A 154 16.80 -0.37 -18.36
N LYS A 155 17.92 -0.31 -19.06
CA LYS A 155 18.00 0.22 -20.43
C LYS A 155 17.24 -0.62 -21.46
N SER A 156 16.91 -1.87 -21.12
CA SER A 156 16.16 -2.80 -21.96
C SER A 156 14.73 -2.98 -21.48
N ALA A 157 14.21 -2.05 -20.67
CA ALA A 157 12.85 -2.13 -20.14
C ALA A 157 11.82 -2.15 -21.27
N ARG A 158 10.94 -3.16 -21.22
CA ARG A 158 9.75 -3.21 -22.08
C ARG A 158 8.67 -2.37 -21.44
N LEU A 159 8.06 -1.50 -22.25
CA LEU A 159 7.05 -0.55 -21.75
C LEU A 159 5.68 -1.20 -21.71
N TRP A 160 4.95 -0.88 -20.65
CA TRP A 160 3.56 -1.27 -20.49
C TRP A 160 2.63 -0.30 -21.22
N TRP A 161 1.73 -0.83 -22.01
CA TRP A 161 0.73 -0.07 -22.74
C TRP A 161 -0.69 -0.45 -22.33
N PRO A 162 -1.66 0.48 -22.41
CA PRO A 162 -3.08 0.14 -22.25
C PRO A 162 -3.51 -0.94 -23.24
N THR A 163 -4.54 -1.69 -22.89
CA THR A 163 -5.12 -2.73 -23.74
C THR A 163 -5.47 -2.18 -25.14
N GLY A 164 -4.96 -2.83 -26.17
CA GLY A 164 -5.15 -2.43 -27.56
C GLY A 164 -4.08 -1.48 -28.12
N TYR A 165 -3.15 -1.00 -27.27
CA TYR A 165 -2.07 -0.07 -27.68
C TYR A 165 -0.68 -0.72 -27.64
N GLY A 166 -0.55 -1.91 -27.12
CA GLY A 166 0.71 -2.62 -27.04
C GLY A 166 0.72 -3.73 -26.00
N GLU A 167 1.90 -4.20 -25.67
CA GLU A 167 2.10 -5.23 -24.66
C GLU A 167 1.98 -4.69 -23.25
N GLN A 168 1.76 -5.59 -22.29
CA GLN A 168 1.56 -5.26 -20.88
C GLN A 168 2.57 -5.99 -19.97
N PRO A 169 3.90 -5.85 -20.22
CA PRO A 169 4.89 -6.50 -19.39
C PRO A 169 4.87 -5.96 -17.98
N LEU A 170 4.89 -6.88 -17.02
CA LEU A 170 5.03 -6.56 -15.61
C LEU A 170 6.39 -7.06 -15.11
N TYR A 171 6.98 -6.27 -14.25
CA TYR A 171 8.21 -6.61 -13.54
C TYR A 171 7.88 -6.94 -12.10
N ASN A 172 8.45 -8.02 -11.62
CA ASN A 172 8.31 -8.42 -10.23
C ASN A 172 9.47 -7.85 -9.43
N TYR A 173 9.18 -7.42 -8.22
CA TYR A 173 10.21 -7.07 -7.27
C TYR A 173 10.11 -7.93 -6.00
N ARG A 174 11.27 -8.12 -5.39
CA ARG A 174 11.43 -8.66 -4.05
C ARG A 174 12.37 -7.75 -3.29
N VAL A 175 11.93 -7.28 -2.14
CA VAL A 175 12.74 -6.48 -1.21
C VAL A 175 12.88 -7.29 0.08
N GLU A 176 14.11 -7.50 0.51
CA GLU A 176 14.45 -8.23 1.71
C GLU A 176 15.11 -7.30 2.72
N LEU A 177 14.74 -7.42 3.98
CA LEU A 177 15.38 -6.75 5.10
C LEU A 177 16.24 -7.76 5.85
N GLU A 178 17.54 -7.52 5.87
CA GLU A 178 18.54 -8.34 6.56
C GLU A 178 19.03 -7.63 7.80
N ARG A 179 19.17 -8.39 8.89
CA ARG A 179 19.85 -8.01 10.15
C ARG A 179 20.80 -9.11 10.56
N ASP A 180 22.05 -8.76 10.86
CA ASP A 180 23.09 -9.69 11.34
C ASP A 180 23.19 -10.97 10.46
N GLY A 181 23.12 -10.79 9.14
CA GLY A 181 23.17 -11.90 8.18
C GLY A 181 21.89 -12.75 8.11
N LYS A 182 20.82 -12.36 8.79
CA LYS A 182 19.53 -13.08 8.77
C LYS A 182 18.45 -12.22 8.12
N MET A 183 17.73 -12.82 7.18
CA MET A 183 16.54 -12.18 6.60
C MET A 183 15.41 -12.15 7.64
N ILE A 184 14.93 -10.96 7.98
CA ILE A 184 13.89 -10.75 8.99
C ILE A 184 12.54 -10.32 8.40
N SER A 185 12.52 -9.82 7.17
CA SER A 185 11.29 -9.44 6.48
C SER A 185 11.47 -9.47 4.97
N VAL A 186 10.40 -9.81 4.24
CA VAL A 186 10.35 -9.81 2.77
C VAL A 186 9.07 -9.14 2.30
N LYS A 187 9.18 -8.34 1.25
CA LYS A 187 8.03 -7.77 0.54
C LYS A 187 8.19 -8.03 -0.95
N ASN A 188 7.15 -8.59 -1.56
CA ASN A 188 7.08 -8.81 -3.00
C ASN A 188 5.99 -7.95 -3.61
N GLY A 189 6.15 -7.61 -4.88
CA GLY A 189 5.12 -6.90 -5.63
C GLY A 189 5.46 -6.82 -7.11
N ARG A 190 4.68 -6.05 -7.85
CA ARG A 190 4.83 -5.86 -9.28
C ARG A 190 4.76 -4.39 -9.64
N PHE A 191 5.43 -4.02 -10.71
CA PHE A 191 5.35 -2.69 -11.30
C PHE A 191 5.52 -2.77 -12.81
N ALA A 192 5.31 -1.68 -13.49
CA ALA A 192 5.51 -1.56 -14.94
C ALA A 192 6.28 -0.29 -15.27
N TYR A 193 7.08 -0.33 -16.31
CA TYR A 193 7.72 0.86 -16.86
C TYR A 193 6.75 1.58 -17.79
N ARG A 194 6.34 2.79 -17.41
CA ARG A 194 5.46 3.65 -18.19
C ARG A 194 5.52 5.08 -17.69
N SER A 195 5.18 6.03 -18.56
CA SER A 195 4.86 7.40 -18.18
C SER A 195 3.43 7.75 -18.61
N VAL A 196 2.74 8.52 -17.80
CA VAL A 196 1.41 9.07 -18.11
C VAL A 196 1.46 10.57 -17.86
N ASN A 197 1.18 11.36 -18.90
CA ASN A 197 1.18 12.81 -18.82
C ASN A 197 -0.20 13.34 -19.24
N LEU A 198 -0.77 14.22 -18.44
CA LEU A 198 -1.93 15.01 -18.84
C LEU A 198 -1.42 16.17 -19.68
N VAL A 199 -1.88 16.25 -20.92
CA VAL A 199 -1.57 17.37 -21.83
C VAL A 199 -2.84 18.19 -21.96
N GLU A 200 -2.79 19.45 -21.52
CA GLU A 200 -3.85 20.43 -21.66
C GLU A 200 -3.42 21.47 -22.70
N GLU A 201 -4.10 21.50 -23.84
CA GLU A 201 -3.87 22.52 -24.86
C GLU A 201 -4.99 23.59 -24.77
N PRO A 202 -4.66 24.86 -24.54
CA PRO A 202 -5.67 25.93 -24.55
C PRO A 202 -6.24 26.07 -25.97
N LYS A 203 -7.50 25.77 -26.15
CA LYS A 203 -8.25 25.99 -27.41
C LYS A 203 -8.96 27.33 -27.39
N GLY A 204 -8.20 28.44 -27.42
CA GLY A 204 -8.77 29.79 -27.49
C GLY A 204 -9.74 30.11 -26.34
N ASP A 205 -10.56 31.16 -26.52
CA ASP A 205 -11.52 31.68 -25.53
C ASP A 205 -12.83 30.88 -25.43
N THR A 206 -12.88 29.63 -25.86
CA THR A 206 -14.10 28.83 -25.76
C THR A 206 -14.18 28.14 -24.41
N LEU A 207 -15.20 28.52 -23.62
CA LEU A 207 -15.59 27.93 -22.33
C LEU A 207 -16.09 26.47 -22.41
N TYR A 208 -16.01 25.84 -23.57
CA TYR A 208 -16.43 24.47 -23.83
C TYR A 208 -15.29 23.70 -24.50
N GLY A 209 -14.59 22.94 -23.73
CA GLY A 209 -13.70 21.89 -24.20
C GLY A 209 -14.43 20.57 -24.34
#